data_c9343336c5b16e4058b089474135af82
#
_entry.id   c9343336c5b16e4058b089474135af82
#
_cell.length_a   1.000
_cell.length_b   1.000
_cell.length_c   1.000
_cell.angle_alpha   90.00
_cell.angle_beta   90.00
_cell.angle_gamma   90.00
#
_symmetry.space_group_name_H-M   'P 1'
#
loop_
_entity.id
_entity.type
_entity.pdbx_description
1 polymer ?
#
loop_
_entity_poly.entity_id
_entity_poly.type
_entity_poly.pdbx_seq_one_letter_code
_entity_poly.pdbx_strand_id
1 'polypeptide(L)'
;KDYCAVAPDRLIGNGVVPTTGVDDAIAEIEFLINNGIRSVSLHMFPNGSGFSAPEDDAFWKRSLEIGMKISPHFGFGQFSPDMSNVGIGLGADPFAGTLVQRVSGQPPMYTMSQLICGGVFDRFPDLQFYFAEVNASWMPWGLFVIDDNYEIFRRTFNRKLDRKPSEYILDHFYFGII
;
A
#
# COMPACT_ATOMS: atom_id res chain seq x y z
N LYS A 1 24.33 2.17 -1.01
CA LYS A 1 24.98 1.50 -2.14
C LYS A 1 26.22 0.74 -1.68
N ASP A 2 27.18 1.42 -1.05
CA ASP A 2 28.47 0.81 -0.65
C ASP A 2 28.30 -0.33 0.36
N TYR A 3 27.40 -0.18 1.34
CA TYR A 3 27.08 -1.23 2.29
C TYR A 3 26.56 -2.51 1.61
N CYS A 4 25.63 -2.38 0.67
CA CYS A 4 25.05 -3.51 -0.05
C CYS A 4 26.05 -4.15 -1.04
N ALA A 5 27.07 -3.41 -1.49
CA ALA A 5 28.08 -3.92 -2.41
C ALA A 5 28.97 -5.01 -1.78
N VAL A 6 29.00 -5.11 -0.45
CA VAL A 6 29.76 -6.14 0.26
C VAL A 6 29.17 -7.55 0.04
N ALA A 7 27.85 -7.65 -0.14
CA ALA A 7 27.16 -8.92 -0.40
C ALA A 7 25.88 -8.65 -1.21
N PRO A 8 26.00 -8.32 -2.50
CA PRO A 8 24.87 -7.83 -3.31
C PRO A 8 23.76 -8.86 -3.50
N ASP A 9 24.08 -10.16 -3.38
CA ASP A 9 23.10 -11.25 -3.46
C ASP A 9 22.30 -11.45 -2.16
N ARG A 10 22.68 -10.77 -1.09
CA ARG A 10 22.10 -10.92 0.24
C ARG A 10 21.60 -9.62 0.85
N LEU A 11 22.13 -8.49 0.42
CA LEU A 11 21.84 -7.17 0.96
C LEU A 11 21.16 -6.34 -0.14
N ILE A 12 19.87 -6.12 0.03
CA ILE A 12 19.07 -5.34 -0.89
C ILE A 12 18.87 -3.94 -0.29
N GLY A 13 19.34 -2.91 -1.03
CA GLY A 13 19.09 -1.52 -0.65
C GLY A 13 17.63 -1.14 -0.87
N ASN A 14 17.02 -0.50 0.11
CA ASN A 14 15.68 0.04 0.01
C ASN A 14 15.75 1.57 0.06
N GLY A 15 15.37 2.25 -1.04
CA GLY A 15 15.32 3.70 -1.11
C GLY A 15 14.05 4.25 -0.43
N VAL A 16 13.99 5.55 -0.26
CA VAL A 16 12.81 6.23 0.30
C VAL A 16 12.27 7.20 -0.74
N VAL A 17 11.00 7.07 -1.06
CA VAL A 17 10.32 7.96 -2.02
C VAL A 17 9.96 9.28 -1.33
N PRO A 18 10.24 10.44 -1.95
CA PRO A 18 9.84 11.74 -1.43
C PRO A 18 8.32 11.89 -1.40
N THR A 19 7.85 12.78 -0.54
CA THR A 19 6.40 13.06 -0.35
C THR A 19 5.98 14.39 -0.97
N THR A 20 6.73 14.86 -1.96
CA THR A 20 6.52 16.17 -2.62
C THR A 20 5.62 16.09 -3.85
N GLY A 21 5.28 14.89 -4.30
CA GLY A 21 4.37 14.64 -5.42
C GLY A 21 4.84 13.55 -6.36
N VAL A 22 3.97 13.18 -7.29
CA VAL A 22 4.17 12.03 -8.20
C VAL A 22 5.40 12.19 -9.09
N ASP A 23 5.66 13.39 -9.61
CA ASP A 23 6.79 13.64 -10.49
C ASP A 23 8.13 13.45 -9.77
N ASP A 24 8.24 13.96 -8.54
CA ASP A 24 9.42 13.77 -7.70
C ASP A 24 9.59 12.31 -7.30
N ALA A 25 8.48 11.63 -7.00
CA ALA A 25 8.49 10.21 -6.69
C ALA A 25 8.99 9.36 -7.86
N ILE A 26 8.57 9.67 -9.08
CA ILE A 26 9.05 9.01 -10.31
C ILE A 26 10.52 9.30 -10.55
N ALA A 27 10.95 10.56 -10.43
CA ALA A 27 12.35 10.94 -10.59
C ALA A 27 13.25 10.18 -9.61
N GLU A 28 12.80 10.01 -8.36
CA GLU A 28 13.56 9.27 -7.35
C GLU A 28 13.69 7.78 -7.70
N ILE A 29 12.62 7.09 -8.12
CA ILE A 29 12.75 5.68 -8.49
C ILE A 29 13.62 5.47 -9.72
N GLU A 30 13.64 6.40 -10.67
CA GLU A 30 14.54 6.38 -11.82
C GLU A 30 16.00 6.61 -11.39
N PHE A 31 16.23 7.54 -10.47
CA PHE A 31 17.57 7.73 -9.90
C PHE A 31 18.05 6.49 -9.17
N LEU A 32 17.21 5.89 -8.34
CA LEU A 32 17.53 4.70 -7.55
C LEU A 32 17.88 3.50 -8.44
N ILE A 33 17.06 3.20 -9.45
CA ILE A 33 17.29 2.06 -10.35
C ILE A 33 18.61 2.24 -11.13
N ASN A 34 18.91 3.46 -11.59
CA ASN A 34 20.17 3.81 -12.28
C ASN A 34 21.39 3.67 -11.35
N ASN A 35 21.18 3.71 -10.04
CA ASN A 35 22.20 3.48 -9.02
C ASN A 35 22.22 2.05 -8.46
N GLY A 36 21.46 1.12 -9.07
CA GLY A 36 21.45 -0.29 -8.69
C GLY A 36 20.56 -0.62 -7.47
N ILE A 37 19.72 0.32 -7.02
CA ILE A 37 18.73 0.10 -5.95
C ILE A 37 17.40 -0.23 -6.62
N ARG A 38 16.84 -1.39 -6.29
CA ARG A 38 15.65 -1.95 -6.95
C ARG A 38 14.44 -2.10 -6.04
N SER A 39 14.48 -1.49 -4.87
CA SER A 39 13.40 -1.51 -3.90
C SER A 39 13.24 -0.15 -3.25
N VAL A 40 11.98 0.24 -2.98
CA VAL A 40 11.65 1.51 -2.32
C VAL A 40 10.62 1.34 -1.23
N SER A 41 10.76 2.15 -0.19
CA SER A 41 9.76 2.36 0.85
C SER A 41 8.96 3.63 0.58
N LEU A 42 7.68 3.56 0.88
CA LEU A 42 6.75 4.68 0.84
C LEU A 42 6.33 5.05 2.27
N HIS A 43 6.28 6.35 2.56
CA HIS A 43 5.70 6.88 3.79
C HIS A 43 4.29 7.45 3.55
N MET A 44 4.07 7.97 2.35
CA MET A 44 2.80 8.51 1.86
C MET A 44 2.51 7.91 0.48
N PHE A 45 1.30 8.13 -0.04
CA PHE A 45 1.03 7.83 -1.44
C PHE A 45 1.90 8.72 -2.35
N PRO A 46 2.23 8.28 -3.58
CA PRO A 46 3.13 9.04 -4.47
C PRO A 46 2.69 10.47 -4.75
N ASN A 47 1.38 10.76 -4.68
CA ASN A 47 0.83 12.11 -4.78
C ASN A 47 1.23 13.03 -3.61
N GLY A 48 1.93 12.53 -2.61
CA GLY A 48 2.35 13.27 -1.42
C GLY A 48 1.27 13.38 -0.34
N SER A 49 0.13 12.74 -0.52
CA SER A 49 -0.94 12.73 0.48
C SER A 49 -1.01 11.42 1.26
N GLY A 50 -1.83 11.41 2.30
CA GLY A 50 -2.13 10.20 3.07
C GLY A 50 -3.11 9.24 2.37
N PHE A 51 -3.60 9.57 1.19
CA PHE A 51 -4.71 8.88 0.54
C PHE A 51 -4.37 8.53 -0.90
N SER A 52 -4.82 7.33 -1.34
CA SER A 52 -4.72 6.91 -2.73
C SER A 52 -5.54 7.82 -3.64
N ALA A 53 -4.95 8.19 -4.77
CA ALA A 53 -5.59 9.02 -5.78
C ALA A 53 -5.21 8.56 -7.19
N PRO A 54 -6.02 8.90 -8.23
CA PRO A 54 -5.72 8.50 -9.61
C PRO A 54 -4.36 8.99 -10.14
N GLU A 55 -3.84 10.07 -9.59
CA GLU A 55 -2.52 10.61 -9.93
C GLU A 55 -1.38 9.63 -9.63
N ASP A 56 -1.56 8.74 -8.65
CA ASP A 56 -0.57 7.72 -8.28
C ASP A 56 -0.35 6.69 -9.39
N ASP A 57 -1.29 6.55 -10.32
CA ASP A 57 -1.22 5.58 -11.41
C ASP A 57 0.05 5.73 -12.25
N ALA A 58 0.52 6.96 -12.43
CA ALA A 58 1.77 7.23 -13.15
C ALA A 58 2.98 6.59 -12.46
N PHE A 59 3.03 6.65 -11.12
CA PHE A 59 4.09 6.02 -10.33
C PHE A 59 3.99 4.48 -10.35
N TRP A 60 2.79 3.92 -10.21
CA TRP A 60 2.59 2.46 -10.26
C TRP A 60 3.02 1.89 -11.61
N LYS A 61 2.58 2.54 -12.69
CA LYS A 61 2.97 2.18 -14.06
C LYS A 61 4.49 2.22 -14.23
N ARG A 62 5.11 3.34 -13.83
CA ARG A 62 6.56 3.51 -13.98
C ARG A 62 7.35 2.49 -13.16
N SER A 63 6.92 2.20 -11.93
CA SER A 63 7.52 1.18 -11.08
C SER A 63 7.55 -0.19 -11.74
N LEU A 64 6.44 -0.59 -12.37
CA LEU A 64 6.36 -1.85 -13.11
C LEU A 64 7.28 -1.86 -14.33
N GLU A 65 7.28 -0.79 -15.12
CA GLU A 65 8.12 -0.65 -16.34
C GLU A 65 9.62 -0.83 -16.05
N ILE A 66 10.11 -0.24 -14.96
CA ILE A 66 11.53 -0.30 -14.59
C ILE A 66 11.86 -1.45 -13.61
N GLY A 67 10.87 -2.23 -13.21
CA GLY A 67 11.05 -3.36 -12.28
C GLY A 67 11.35 -2.95 -10.84
N MET A 68 10.95 -1.74 -10.42
CA MET A 68 11.08 -1.27 -9.04
C MET A 68 10.14 -2.05 -8.12
N LYS A 69 10.65 -2.57 -7.01
CA LYS A 69 9.86 -3.26 -5.98
C LYS A 69 9.41 -2.29 -4.91
N ILE A 70 8.19 -2.46 -4.44
CA ILE A 70 7.61 -1.59 -3.41
C ILE A 70 7.57 -2.34 -2.10
N SER A 71 8.38 -1.86 -1.14
CA SER A 71 8.58 -2.50 0.16
C SER A 71 8.41 -1.49 1.30
N PRO A 72 7.17 -1.10 1.61
CA PRO A 72 6.90 -0.20 2.71
C PRO A 72 7.16 -0.88 4.07
N HIS A 73 7.55 -0.05 5.04
CA HIS A 73 7.70 -0.46 6.42
C HIS A 73 6.36 -0.24 7.15
N PHE A 74 5.78 -1.27 7.75
CA PHE A 74 4.44 -1.33 8.36
C PHE A 74 3.28 -1.08 7.41
N GLY A 75 3.33 -0.05 6.63
CA GLY A 75 2.30 0.48 5.75
C GLY A 75 2.67 1.91 5.35
N PHE A 76 1.85 2.54 4.55
CA PHE A 76 2.02 3.94 4.15
C PHE A 76 0.66 4.63 4.00
N GLY A 77 0.70 5.96 3.86
CA GLY A 77 -0.50 6.79 3.88
C GLY A 77 -0.87 7.21 5.29
N GLN A 78 -1.83 8.12 5.41
CA GLN A 78 -2.22 8.61 6.72
C GLN A 78 -3.04 7.59 7.49
N PHE A 79 -2.51 7.16 8.62
CA PHE A 79 -3.35 6.96 9.80
C PHE A 79 -3.78 8.36 10.22
N SER A 80 -5.07 8.67 10.22
CA SER A 80 -5.48 9.94 10.81
C SER A 80 -4.98 9.97 12.26
N PRO A 81 -3.95 10.76 12.60
CA PRO A 81 -3.53 10.89 14.00
C PRO A 81 -4.56 11.69 14.79
N ASP A 82 -5.52 12.30 14.11
CA ASP A 82 -6.61 13.02 14.75
C ASP A 82 -7.75 12.09 15.08
N MET A 83 -7.49 11.24 16.09
CA MET A 83 -8.51 10.45 16.76
C MET A 83 -9.58 11.32 17.44
N SER A 84 -9.40 12.65 17.50
CA SER A 84 -10.39 13.57 18.07
C SER A 84 -11.60 13.76 17.15
N ASN A 85 -11.45 13.51 15.85
CA ASN A 85 -12.53 13.37 14.90
C ASN A 85 -12.85 11.90 14.65
N VAL A 86 -13.19 11.16 15.70
CA VAL A 86 -13.68 9.78 15.61
C VAL A 86 -15.14 9.74 15.11
N GLY A 87 -15.41 10.47 14.10
CA GLY A 87 -16.27 10.02 13.04
C GLY A 87 -15.36 9.26 12.12
N ILE A 88 -15.18 7.96 12.40
CA ILE A 88 -14.44 7.01 11.58
C ILE A 88 -13.54 7.76 10.57
N GLY A 89 -12.25 7.92 10.87
CA GLY A 89 -11.31 8.63 9.98
C GLY A 89 -11.16 7.88 8.68
N LEU A 90 -12.14 8.04 7.81
CA LEU A 90 -12.38 7.21 6.64
C LEU A 90 -11.53 7.68 5.45
N GLY A 91 -10.63 8.61 5.71
CA GLY A 91 -9.78 9.13 4.64
C GLY A 91 -10.57 9.75 3.50
N ALA A 92 -9.96 9.81 2.33
CA ALA A 92 -10.60 10.31 1.12
C ALA A 92 -11.70 9.35 0.60
N ASP A 93 -11.61 8.06 0.92
CA ASP A 93 -12.62 7.05 0.59
C ASP A 93 -13.25 6.45 1.87
N PRO A 94 -14.44 6.91 2.28
CA PRO A 94 -15.15 6.38 3.43
C PRO A 94 -15.42 4.88 3.35
N PHE A 95 -15.60 4.34 2.16
CA PHE A 95 -15.81 2.91 1.99
C PHE A 95 -14.55 2.11 2.35
N ALA A 96 -13.37 2.55 1.93
CA ALA A 96 -12.11 1.90 2.29
C ALA A 96 -11.91 1.84 3.82
N GLY A 97 -12.24 2.90 4.53
CA GLY A 97 -12.19 2.93 5.99
C GLY A 97 -13.14 1.96 6.66
N THR A 98 -14.37 1.79 6.14
CA THR A 98 -15.33 0.84 6.73
C THR A 98 -14.88 -0.61 6.61
N LEU A 99 -14.11 -0.96 5.58
CA LEU A 99 -13.60 -2.33 5.41
C LEU A 99 -12.67 -2.73 6.55
N VAL A 100 -11.95 -1.80 7.11
CA VAL A 100 -10.92 -2.06 8.13
C VAL A 100 -11.29 -1.58 9.54
N GLN A 101 -12.47 -1.01 9.74
CA GLN A 101 -12.85 -0.42 11.04
C GLN A 101 -12.77 -1.38 12.23
N ARG A 102 -12.99 -2.68 12.00
CA ARG A 102 -12.89 -3.71 13.04
C ARG A 102 -11.49 -4.28 13.22
N VAL A 103 -10.58 -3.97 12.29
CA VAL A 103 -9.15 -4.35 12.35
C VAL A 103 -8.27 -3.16 12.74
N SER A 104 -8.82 -2.20 13.48
CA SER A 104 -8.11 -1.01 13.92
C SER A 104 -6.78 -1.36 14.62
N GLY A 105 -5.77 -0.56 14.36
CA GLY A 105 -4.42 -0.79 14.88
C GLY A 105 -3.54 -1.70 14.02
N GLN A 106 -4.04 -2.16 12.85
CA GLN A 106 -3.25 -2.90 11.87
C GLN A 106 -2.92 -1.99 10.68
N PRO A 107 -1.78 -1.28 10.70
CA PRO A 107 -1.40 -0.32 9.67
C PRO A 107 -1.51 -0.82 8.24
N PRO A 108 -1.06 -2.04 7.90
CA PRO A 108 -1.14 -2.55 6.55
C PRO A 108 -2.57 -2.63 6.01
N MET A 109 -3.54 -3.00 6.86
CA MET A 109 -4.93 -3.15 6.44
C MET A 109 -5.53 -1.87 5.87
N TYR A 110 -5.18 -0.72 6.46
CA TYR A 110 -5.66 0.56 5.97
C TYR A 110 -5.08 0.90 4.58
N THR A 111 -3.77 0.73 4.42
CA THR A 111 -3.10 0.91 3.12
C THR A 111 -3.68 -0.03 2.07
N MET A 112 -3.81 -1.32 2.40
CA MET A 112 -4.37 -2.33 1.49
C MET A 112 -5.80 -2.00 1.06
N SER A 113 -6.66 -1.60 2.00
CA SER A 113 -8.05 -1.25 1.68
C SER A 113 -8.14 -0.05 0.74
N GLN A 114 -7.28 0.95 0.89
CA GLN A 114 -7.24 2.11 -0.01
C GLN A 114 -6.81 1.71 -1.42
N LEU A 115 -5.77 0.88 -1.56
CA LEU A 115 -5.30 0.39 -2.86
C LEU A 115 -6.37 -0.45 -3.57
N ILE A 116 -7.03 -1.35 -2.82
CA ILE A 116 -8.11 -2.19 -3.34
C ILE A 116 -9.32 -1.34 -3.75
N CYS A 117 -9.81 -0.49 -2.86
CA CYS A 117 -10.99 0.36 -3.15
C CYS A 117 -10.70 1.41 -4.22
N GLY A 118 -9.46 1.85 -4.35
CA GLY A 118 -9.01 2.72 -5.44
C GLY A 118 -8.89 2.01 -6.79
N GLY A 119 -9.12 0.68 -6.86
CA GLY A 119 -9.05 -0.12 -8.10
C GLY A 119 -7.63 -0.20 -8.68
N VAL A 120 -6.62 -0.04 -7.85
CA VAL A 120 -5.21 -0.05 -8.30
C VAL A 120 -4.86 -1.38 -8.95
N PHE A 121 -5.26 -2.49 -8.35
CA PHE A 121 -4.93 -3.83 -8.85
C PHE A 121 -5.75 -4.24 -10.09
N ASP A 122 -6.90 -3.65 -10.32
CA ASP A 122 -7.68 -3.86 -11.55
C ASP A 122 -6.97 -3.19 -12.74
N ARG A 123 -6.29 -2.06 -12.49
CA ARG A 123 -5.49 -1.35 -13.50
C ARG A 123 -4.07 -1.88 -13.64
N PHE A 124 -3.50 -2.39 -12.56
CA PHE A 124 -2.12 -2.87 -12.48
C PHE A 124 -2.05 -4.28 -11.86
N PRO A 125 -2.48 -5.32 -12.58
CA PRO A 125 -2.60 -6.67 -12.03
C PRO A 125 -1.26 -7.32 -11.63
N ASP A 126 -0.15 -6.82 -12.14
CA ASP A 126 1.20 -7.31 -11.81
C ASP A 126 1.84 -6.56 -10.62
N LEU A 127 1.15 -5.56 -10.07
CA LEU A 127 1.68 -4.76 -8.96
C LEU A 127 1.63 -5.55 -7.66
N GLN A 128 2.77 -5.59 -6.96
CA GLN A 128 2.93 -6.31 -5.70
C GLN A 128 3.62 -5.45 -4.65
N PHE A 129 3.27 -5.66 -3.40
CA PHE A 129 3.83 -4.98 -2.24
C PHE A 129 4.40 -5.99 -1.26
N TYR A 130 5.56 -5.67 -0.68
CA TYR A 130 6.13 -6.41 0.42
C TYR A 130 6.17 -5.53 1.67
N PHE A 131 5.29 -5.77 2.62
CA PHE A 131 5.27 -5.06 3.89
C PHE A 131 6.32 -5.64 4.85
N ALA A 132 7.32 -4.83 5.17
CA ALA A 132 8.33 -5.18 6.16
C ALA A 132 7.82 -4.99 7.59
N GLU A 133 8.28 -5.82 8.51
CA GLU A 133 8.00 -5.74 9.95
C GLU A 133 6.51 -5.72 10.32
N VAL A 134 5.67 -6.41 9.56
CA VAL A 134 4.28 -6.63 9.90
C VAL A 134 4.08 -8.08 10.34
N ASN A 135 3.54 -8.28 11.52
CA ASN A 135 3.22 -9.61 11.98
C ASN A 135 2.02 -10.15 11.17
N ALA A 136 2.06 -11.42 10.78
CA ALA A 136 0.98 -12.05 10.01
C ALA A 136 -0.07 -12.78 10.87
N SER A 137 0.07 -12.79 12.19
CA SER A 137 -0.87 -13.48 13.10
C SER A 137 -2.31 -12.96 13.02
N TRP A 138 -2.51 -11.72 12.61
CA TRP A 138 -3.81 -11.09 12.41
C TRP A 138 -4.48 -11.49 11.08
N MET A 139 -3.74 -12.04 10.13
CA MET A 139 -4.20 -12.30 8.76
C MET A 139 -5.47 -13.17 8.68
N PRO A 140 -5.58 -14.34 9.32
CA PRO A 140 -6.76 -15.18 9.15
C PRO A 140 -8.04 -14.46 9.58
N TRP A 141 -7.97 -13.72 10.70
CA TRP A 141 -9.08 -12.92 11.17
C TRP A 141 -9.30 -11.67 10.30
N GLY A 142 -8.24 -11.02 9.90
CA GLY A 142 -8.28 -9.82 9.05
C GLY A 142 -8.93 -10.07 7.71
N LEU A 143 -8.59 -11.18 7.04
CA LEU A 143 -9.21 -11.58 5.76
C LEU A 143 -10.71 -11.83 5.90
N PHE A 144 -11.11 -12.52 6.97
CA PHE A 144 -12.52 -12.74 7.25
C PHE A 144 -13.26 -11.40 7.47
N VAL A 145 -12.69 -10.53 8.30
CA VAL A 145 -13.35 -9.26 8.67
C VAL A 145 -13.46 -8.30 7.49
N ILE A 146 -12.46 -8.23 6.62
CA ILE A 146 -12.51 -7.32 5.48
C ILE A 146 -13.59 -7.75 4.46
N ASP A 147 -13.74 -9.05 4.24
CA ASP A 147 -14.79 -9.58 3.37
C ASP A 147 -16.18 -9.39 3.97
N ASP A 148 -16.35 -9.65 5.26
CA ASP A 148 -17.62 -9.46 5.97
C ASP A 148 -18.04 -7.98 5.97
N ASN A 149 -17.10 -7.06 6.25
CA ASN A 149 -17.35 -5.63 6.14
C ASN A 149 -17.70 -5.21 4.70
N TYR A 150 -17.04 -5.78 3.71
CA TYR A 150 -17.36 -5.51 2.31
C TYR A 150 -18.81 -5.89 2.01
N GLU A 151 -19.28 -7.07 2.40
CA GLU A 151 -20.67 -7.51 2.18
C GLU A 151 -21.69 -6.63 2.90
N ILE A 152 -21.38 -6.17 4.12
CA ILE A 152 -22.24 -5.27 4.89
C ILE A 152 -22.35 -3.90 4.23
N PHE A 153 -21.22 -3.29 3.87
CA PHE A 153 -21.18 -1.87 3.53
C PHE A 153 -21.23 -1.56 2.02
N ARG A 154 -20.92 -2.52 1.14
CA ARG A 154 -20.90 -2.28 -0.31
C ARG A 154 -22.18 -1.68 -0.88
N ARG A 155 -23.34 -2.05 -0.32
CA ARG A 155 -24.64 -1.49 -0.73
C ARG A 155 -24.84 -0.06 -0.24
N THR A 156 -24.44 0.21 1.00
CA THR A 156 -24.55 1.55 1.61
C THR A 156 -23.77 2.59 0.81
N PHE A 157 -22.56 2.23 0.36
CA PHE A 157 -21.70 3.10 -0.42
C PHE A 157 -21.88 2.96 -1.95
N ASN A 158 -22.80 2.11 -2.39
CA ASN A 158 -23.00 1.79 -3.82
C ASN A 158 -21.68 1.43 -4.52
N ARG A 159 -20.86 0.59 -3.86
CA ARG A 159 -19.54 0.19 -4.35
C ARG A 159 -19.51 -1.31 -4.64
N LYS A 160 -18.90 -1.64 -5.77
CA LYS A 160 -18.66 -3.03 -6.18
C LYS A 160 -17.20 -3.17 -6.59
N LEU A 161 -16.55 -4.14 -6.00
CA LEU A 161 -15.25 -4.64 -6.43
C LEU A 161 -15.46 -5.85 -7.36
N ASP A 162 -14.54 -6.08 -8.26
CA ASP A 162 -14.61 -7.22 -9.18
C ASP A 162 -14.35 -8.56 -8.48
N ARG A 163 -13.61 -8.49 -7.38
CA ARG A 163 -13.23 -9.62 -6.53
C ARG A 163 -13.48 -9.29 -5.06
N LYS A 164 -13.42 -10.29 -4.19
CA LYS A 164 -13.43 -10.04 -2.74
C LYS A 164 -12.15 -9.34 -2.28
N PRO A 165 -12.20 -8.46 -1.28
CA PRO A 165 -11.00 -7.83 -0.73
C PRO A 165 -9.90 -8.80 -0.34
N SER A 166 -10.26 -9.95 0.27
CA SER A 166 -9.28 -10.97 0.66
C SER A 166 -8.52 -11.58 -0.53
N GLU A 167 -9.15 -11.72 -1.69
CA GLU A 167 -8.51 -12.26 -2.90
C GLU A 167 -7.44 -11.31 -3.43
N TYR A 168 -7.68 -10.01 -3.41
CA TYR A 168 -6.65 -9.02 -3.73
C TYR A 168 -5.48 -9.07 -2.74
N ILE A 169 -5.78 -9.23 -1.44
CA ILE A 169 -4.73 -9.30 -0.42
C ILE A 169 -3.83 -10.49 -0.65
N LEU A 170 -4.38 -11.65 -0.94
CA LEU A 170 -3.62 -12.89 -1.15
C LEU A 170 -2.75 -12.86 -2.42
N ASP A 171 -3.18 -12.13 -3.45
CA ASP A 171 -2.46 -12.09 -4.73
C ASP A 171 -1.39 -10.99 -4.80
N HIS A 172 -1.60 -9.87 -4.09
CA HIS A 172 -0.80 -8.67 -4.31
C HIS A 172 0.12 -8.29 -3.14
N PHE A 173 -0.06 -8.91 -1.96
CA PHE A 173 0.68 -8.51 -0.77
C PHE A 173 1.48 -9.64 -0.15
N TYR A 174 2.72 -9.34 0.19
CA TYR A 174 3.63 -10.18 0.95
C TYR A 174 3.96 -9.52 2.28
N PHE A 175 4.20 -10.33 3.30
CA PHE A 175 4.37 -9.86 4.67
C PHE A 175 5.64 -10.42 5.28
N GLY A 176 6.48 -9.51 5.81
CA GLY A 176 7.62 -9.88 6.62
C GLY A 176 7.18 -10.21 8.04
N ILE A 177 7.49 -11.42 8.49
CA ILE A 177 7.25 -11.89 9.85
C ILE A 177 8.49 -11.60 10.69
N ILE A 178 8.28 -11.07 11.89
CA ILE A 178 9.32 -10.81 12.88
C ILE A 178 9.28 -11.93 13.94
#